data_38124aebd7936da2c168e68d194287c5
#
_entry.id   38124aebd7936da2c168e68d194287c5
#
_cell.length_a   1.000
_cell.length_b   1.000
_cell.length_c   1.000
_cell.angle_alpha   90.00
_cell.angle_beta   90.00
_cell.angle_gamma   90.00
#
_symmetry.space_group_name_H-M   'P 1'
#
loop_
_entity.id
_entity.type
_entity.pdbx_description
1 polymer ?
#
loop_
_entity_poly.entity_id
_entity_poly.type
_entity_poly.pdbx_seq_one_letter_code
_entity_poly.pdbx_strand_id
1 'polypeptide(L)'
;YVILDPTHTDFLTDKIKLTVEGIGNPDYAEQDLRALEALGIVPAAGKRTPKASPSTPAAEVLWKASELAEEALSRDLTAVRDALAAHIARGTAPLDNSQWCAWEHALTHRFSLLWGPPGTGKSRTLRAVVLGAVMQANVEGRPLRLLITANTYTAVDNVLLDLDADL
;
A
#
# COMPACT_ATOMS: atom_id res chain seq x y z
N TYR A 1 -26.74 10.47 14.72
CA TYR A 1 -26.32 11.87 14.80
C TYR A 1 -24.84 11.87 15.18
N VAL A 2 -23.98 12.41 14.31
CA VAL A 2 -22.58 12.70 14.64
C VAL A 2 -22.56 14.11 15.20
N ILE A 3 -22.27 14.24 16.49
CA ILE A 3 -22.04 15.53 17.12
C ILE A 3 -20.57 15.86 16.87
N LEU A 4 -20.30 16.80 15.97
CA LEU A 4 -18.99 17.40 15.84
C LEU A 4 -18.84 18.42 16.98
N ASP A 5 -17.94 18.16 17.92
CA ASP A 5 -17.56 19.14 18.94
C ASP A 5 -16.70 20.23 18.27
N PRO A 6 -17.22 21.47 18.12
CA PRO A 6 -16.48 22.53 17.44
C PRO A 6 -15.29 23.06 18.26
N THR A 7 -15.13 22.60 19.50
CA THR A 7 -14.06 23.04 20.41
C THR A 7 -12.84 22.09 20.36
N HIS A 8 -12.97 20.91 19.79
CA HIS A 8 -11.86 19.99 19.59
C HIS A 8 -11.22 20.25 18.25
N THR A 9 -10.07 20.89 18.25
CA THR A 9 -9.17 20.93 17.10
C THR A 9 -8.69 19.49 16.87
N ASP A 10 -9.33 18.81 15.94
CA ASP A 10 -8.89 17.50 15.52
C ASP A 10 -7.63 17.68 14.64
N PHE A 11 -6.48 17.61 15.32
CA PHE A 11 -5.16 17.72 14.69
C PHE A 11 -4.97 16.76 13.51
N LEU A 12 -5.68 15.62 13.51
CA LEU A 12 -5.62 14.66 12.41
C LEU A 12 -6.40 15.16 11.20
N THR A 13 -7.60 15.72 11.42
CA THR A 13 -8.43 16.29 10.34
C THR A 13 -7.74 17.48 9.69
N ASP A 14 -7.12 18.36 10.47
CA ASP A 14 -6.36 19.49 9.95
C ASP A 14 -5.16 19.03 9.11
N LYS A 15 -4.42 18.00 9.55
CA LYS A 15 -3.33 17.41 8.77
C LYS A 15 -3.81 16.76 7.48
N ILE A 16 -4.90 16.00 7.53
CA ILE A 16 -5.49 15.39 6.34
C ILE A 16 -5.92 16.48 5.35
N LYS A 17 -6.61 17.51 5.83
CA LYS A 17 -7.05 18.63 5.02
C LYS A 17 -5.86 19.33 4.33
N LEU A 18 -4.83 19.69 5.10
CA LEU A 18 -3.61 20.29 4.58
C LEU A 18 -2.91 19.39 3.54
N THR A 19 -2.85 18.10 3.80
CA THR A 19 -2.27 17.14 2.86
C THR A 19 -3.07 17.08 1.56
N VAL A 20 -4.40 17.02 1.65
CA VAL A 20 -5.28 16.98 0.46
C VAL A 20 -5.20 18.28 -0.33
N GLU A 21 -5.19 19.44 0.34
CA GLU A 21 -5.03 20.75 -0.29
C GLU A 21 -3.63 20.90 -0.95
N GLY A 22 -2.63 20.23 -0.40
CA GLY A 22 -1.26 20.21 -0.96
C GLY A 22 -1.08 19.31 -2.18
N ILE A 23 -2.00 18.38 -2.42
CA ILE A 23 -1.91 17.47 -3.57
C ILE A 23 -2.03 18.27 -4.88
N GLY A 24 -0.98 18.22 -5.68
CA GLY A 24 -0.92 18.94 -6.95
C GLY A 24 -0.50 20.41 -6.85
N ASN A 25 -0.24 20.92 -5.64
CA ASN A 25 0.28 22.27 -5.44
C ASN A 25 1.82 22.23 -5.34
N PRO A 26 2.57 22.75 -6.35
CA PRO A 26 4.03 22.72 -6.34
C PRO A 26 4.65 23.50 -5.18
N ASP A 27 4.01 24.59 -4.74
CA ASP A 27 4.53 25.42 -3.64
C ASP A 27 4.46 24.67 -2.30
N TYR A 28 3.49 23.78 -2.15
CA TYR A 28 3.31 22.98 -0.95
C TYR A 28 4.39 21.87 -0.85
N ALA A 29 4.69 21.23 -1.96
CA ALA A 29 5.75 20.22 -2.03
C ALA A 29 7.13 20.84 -1.72
N GLU A 30 7.36 22.08 -2.07
CA GLU A 30 8.60 22.79 -1.73
C GLU A 30 8.68 23.15 -0.24
N GLN A 31 7.57 23.53 0.39
CA GLN A 31 7.51 23.83 1.83
C GLN A 31 7.76 22.56 2.66
N ASP A 32 7.16 21.42 2.29
CA ASP A 32 7.37 20.14 2.96
C ASP A 32 8.82 19.67 2.83
N LEU A 33 9.42 19.82 1.66
CA LEU A 33 10.84 19.49 1.44
C LEU A 33 11.75 20.35 2.31
N ARG A 34 11.50 21.65 2.41
CA ARG A 34 12.28 22.54 3.28
C ARG A 34 12.14 22.18 4.76
N ALA A 35 10.94 21.77 5.19
CA ALA A 35 10.71 21.30 6.55
C ALA A 35 11.47 20.00 6.84
N LEU A 36 11.50 19.04 5.90
CA LEU A 36 12.25 17.79 6.00
C LEU A 36 13.77 18.02 5.96
N GLU A 37 14.25 18.98 5.16
CA GLU A 37 15.63 19.41 5.13
C GLU A 37 16.05 20.04 6.47
N ALA A 38 15.20 20.90 7.04
CA ALA A 38 15.43 21.54 8.34
C ALA A 38 15.48 20.53 9.50
N LEU A 39 14.75 19.41 9.37
CA LEU A 39 14.76 18.29 10.32
C LEU A 39 15.91 17.30 10.09
N GLY A 40 16.74 17.51 9.05
CA GLY A 40 17.84 16.62 8.70
C GLY A 40 17.42 15.24 8.16
N ILE A 41 16.15 15.08 7.79
CA ILE A 41 15.59 13.83 7.28
C ILE A 41 15.95 13.61 5.80
N VAL A 42 16.11 14.70 5.05
CA VAL A 42 16.52 14.69 3.65
C VAL A 42 17.78 15.56 3.51
N PRO A 43 18.81 15.12 2.79
CA PRO A 43 19.99 15.95 2.58
C PRO A 43 19.61 17.22 1.80
N ALA A 44 20.12 18.38 2.23
CA ALA A 44 19.94 19.64 1.56
C ALA A 44 20.37 19.51 0.09
N ALA A 45 19.41 19.53 -0.80
CA ALA A 45 19.66 19.37 -2.22
C ALA A 45 20.06 20.71 -2.81
N GLY A 46 21.24 20.78 -3.43
CA GLY A 46 21.58 21.89 -4.31
C GLY A 46 20.50 22.08 -5.36
N LYS A 47 20.12 23.34 -5.61
CA LYS A 47 19.13 23.85 -6.57
C LYS A 47 18.32 22.77 -7.32
N ARG A 48 17.27 22.26 -6.69
CA ARG A 48 16.23 21.52 -7.38
C ARG A 48 15.27 22.55 -7.98
N THR A 49 15.16 22.59 -9.28
CA THR A 49 13.99 23.20 -9.91
C THR A 49 12.79 22.33 -9.55
N PRO A 50 11.75 22.85 -8.90
CA PRO A 50 10.55 22.10 -8.63
C PRO A 50 9.96 21.66 -9.98
N LYS A 51 10.09 20.40 -10.31
CA LYS A 51 9.33 19.83 -11.42
C LYS A 51 7.92 19.65 -10.86
N ALA A 52 7.02 20.54 -11.25
CA ALA A 52 5.61 20.37 -10.96
C ALA A 52 5.23 18.97 -11.42
N SER A 53 5.14 18.05 -10.49
CA SER A 53 4.59 16.73 -10.76
C SER A 53 3.09 16.87 -10.59
N PRO A 54 2.31 16.78 -11.68
CA PRO A 54 0.87 16.66 -11.52
C PRO A 54 0.64 15.38 -10.75
N SER A 55 -0.01 15.43 -9.64
CA SER A 55 -0.38 14.34 -8.76
C SER A 55 0.62 13.16 -8.65
N THR A 56 0.92 12.72 -7.46
CA THR A 56 1.63 11.45 -7.29
C THR A 56 0.69 10.31 -7.71
N PRO A 57 1.19 9.23 -8.30
CA PRO A 57 0.35 8.07 -8.66
C PRO A 57 -0.53 7.58 -7.49
N ALA A 58 -0.04 7.66 -6.25
CA ALA A 58 -0.82 7.31 -5.07
C ALA A 58 -2.01 8.24 -4.82
N ALA A 59 -1.90 9.51 -5.17
CA ALA A 59 -2.99 10.47 -5.03
C ALA A 59 -4.10 10.27 -6.07
N GLU A 60 -3.80 9.65 -7.21
CA GLU A 60 -4.79 9.35 -8.25
C GLU A 60 -5.88 8.40 -7.74
N VAL A 61 -5.60 7.58 -6.72
CA VAL A 61 -6.60 6.72 -6.06
C VAL A 61 -7.79 7.51 -5.53
N LEU A 62 -7.61 8.79 -5.15
CA LEU A 62 -8.68 9.61 -4.59
C LEU A 62 -9.77 9.97 -5.61
N TRP A 63 -9.44 10.07 -6.90
CA TRP A 63 -10.38 10.51 -7.94
C TRP A 63 -10.42 9.62 -9.18
N LYS A 64 -9.48 8.67 -9.31
CA LYS A 64 -9.41 7.74 -10.44
C LYS A 64 -9.39 6.27 -9.99
N ALA A 65 -9.97 5.96 -8.83
CA ALA A 65 -9.93 4.62 -8.26
C ALA A 65 -10.47 3.55 -9.23
N SER A 66 -11.55 3.86 -9.95
CA SER A 66 -12.16 2.94 -10.93
C SER A 66 -11.22 2.63 -12.09
N GLU A 67 -10.60 3.67 -12.67
CA GLU A 67 -9.66 3.52 -13.78
C GLU A 67 -8.43 2.70 -13.36
N LEU A 68 -7.89 2.97 -12.17
CA LEU A 68 -6.75 2.24 -11.61
C LEU A 68 -7.08 0.78 -11.28
N ALA A 69 -8.33 0.49 -10.89
CA ALA A 69 -8.79 -0.86 -10.62
C ALA A 69 -8.96 -1.69 -11.90
N GLU A 70 -9.24 -1.06 -13.02
CA GLU A 70 -9.37 -1.71 -14.34
C GLU A 70 -8.01 -1.85 -15.06
N GLU A 71 -6.99 -1.12 -14.64
CA GLU A 71 -5.66 -1.16 -15.26
C GLU A 71 -4.91 -2.43 -14.88
N ALA A 72 -4.99 -3.43 -15.75
CA ALA A 72 -4.30 -4.70 -15.57
C ALA A 72 -2.81 -4.61 -15.99
N LEU A 73 -1.95 -5.20 -15.18
CA LEU A 73 -0.53 -5.39 -15.46
C LEU A 73 -0.36 -6.77 -16.12
N SER A 74 0.31 -6.80 -17.27
CA SER A 74 0.66 -8.09 -17.91
C SER A 74 1.74 -8.78 -17.10
N ARG A 75 1.34 -9.76 -16.26
CA ARG A 75 2.23 -10.59 -15.45
C ARG A 75 1.85 -12.05 -15.56
N ASP A 76 2.84 -12.90 -15.75
CA ASP A 76 2.67 -14.34 -15.58
C ASP A 76 2.94 -14.70 -14.10
N LEU A 77 1.91 -15.11 -13.41
CA LEU A 77 1.94 -15.51 -12.01
C LEU A 77 1.95 -17.02 -11.79
N THR A 78 1.98 -17.82 -12.86
CA THR A 78 1.82 -19.29 -12.78
C THR A 78 2.86 -19.91 -11.86
N ALA A 79 4.14 -19.65 -12.11
CA ALA A 79 5.23 -20.21 -11.31
C ALA A 79 5.19 -19.74 -9.84
N VAL A 80 4.83 -18.48 -9.62
CA VAL A 80 4.72 -17.91 -8.26
C VAL A 80 3.52 -18.49 -7.52
N ARG A 81 2.40 -18.68 -8.20
CA ARG A 81 1.21 -19.32 -7.63
C ARG A 81 1.50 -20.74 -7.16
N ASP A 82 2.18 -21.54 -8.01
CA ASP A 82 2.54 -22.93 -7.67
C ASP A 82 3.51 -22.99 -6.48
N ALA A 83 4.53 -22.13 -6.48
CA ALA A 83 5.49 -22.02 -5.39
C ALA A 83 4.81 -21.59 -4.07
N LEU A 84 3.93 -20.60 -4.13
CA LEU A 84 3.18 -20.11 -2.98
C LEU A 84 2.21 -21.17 -2.46
N ALA A 85 1.50 -21.89 -3.35
CA ALA A 85 0.61 -22.98 -2.96
C ALA A 85 1.36 -24.11 -2.25
N ALA A 86 2.53 -24.49 -2.75
CA ALA A 86 3.40 -25.48 -2.14
C ALA A 86 3.95 -25.01 -0.79
N HIS A 87 4.24 -23.72 -0.64
CA HIS A 87 4.68 -23.13 0.62
C HIS A 87 3.56 -23.16 1.67
N ILE A 88 2.37 -22.69 1.31
CA ILE A 88 1.20 -22.66 2.20
C ILE A 88 0.82 -24.08 2.66
N ALA A 89 0.87 -25.08 1.78
CA ALA A 89 0.52 -26.45 2.07
C ALA A 89 1.39 -27.10 3.16
N ARG A 90 2.57 -26.55 3.46
CA ARG A 90 3.47 -27.06 4.50
C ARG A 90 3.07 -26.63 5.92
N GLY A 91 2.40 -25.50 6.08
CA GLY A 91 2.19 -24.92 7.40
C GLY A 91 0.73 -24.58 7.75
N THR A 92 -0.12 -24.33 6.76
CA THR A 92 -1.48 -23.83 6.99
C THR A 92 -2.49 -24.46 6.02
N ALA A 93 -3.79 -24.26 6.27
CA ALA A 93 -4.83 -24.68 5.33
C ALA A 93 -4.67 -23.98 3.96
N PRO A 94 -5.06 -24.56 2.83
CA PRO A 94 -4.96 -23.91 1.52
C PRO A 94 -5.85 -22.66 1.44
N LEU A 95 -5.49 -21.72 0.57
CA LEU A 95 -6.37 -20.62 0.23
C LEU A 95 -7.59 -21.14 -0.53
N ASP A 96 -8.75 -20.56 -0.28
CA ASP A 96 -9.94 -20.84 -1.06
C ASP A 96 -9.92 -20.10 -2.42
N ASN A 97 -10.87 -20.41 -3.30
CA ASN A 97 -10.92 -19.82 -4.63
C ASN A 97 -11.09 -18.30 -4.60
N SER A 98 -11.85 -17.76 -3.66
CA SER A 98 -12.05 -16.31 -3.55
C SER A 98 -10.77 -15.59 -3.10
N GLN A 99 -10.02 -16.21 -2.19
CA GLN A 99 -8.73 -15.71 -1.73
C GLN A 99 -7.68 -15.77 -2.85
N TRP A 100 -7.67 -16.83 -3.68
CA TRP A 100 -6.81 -16.90 -4.85
C TRP A 100 -7.16 -15.85 -5.90
N CYS A 101 -8.45 -15.63 -6.18
CA CYS A 101 -8.87 -14.54 -7.08
C CYS A 101 -8.43 -13.18 -6.55
N ALA A 102 -8.57 -12.92 -5.25
CA ALA A 102 -8.13 -11.67 -4.63
C ALA A 102 -6.59 -11.51 -4.70
N TRP A 103 -5.84 -12.59 -4.50
CA TRP A 103 -4.39 -12.63 -4.62
C TRP A 103 -3.93 -12.28 -6.04
N GLU A 104 -4.52 -12.94 -7.05
CA GLU A 104 -4.20 -12.70 -8.46
C GLU A 104 -4.53 -11.25 -8.85
N HIS A 105 -5.72 -10.77 -8.49
CA HIS A 105 -6.13 -9.40 -8.74
C HIS A 105 -5.16 -8.39 -8.13
N ALA A 106 -4.76 -8.59 -6.87
CA ALA A 106 -3.85 -7.68 -6.18
C ALA A 106 -2.45 -7.60 -6.84
N LEU A 107 -1.99 -8.68 -7.50
CA LEU A 107 -0.68 -8.71 -8.16
C LEU A 107 -0.72 -8.29 -9.63
N THR A 108 -1.90 -8.28 -10.24
CA THR A 108 -2.09 -7.94 -11.66
C THR A 108 -2.72 -6.58 -11.90
N HIS A 109 -3.21 -5.88 -10.87
CA HIS A 109 -3.83 -4.57 -11.01
C HIS A 109 -3.09 -3.52 -10.20
N ARG A 110 -3.14 -2.28 -10.64
CA ARG A 110 -2.49 -1.15 -9.95
C ARG A 110 -3.18 -0.78 -8.65
N PHE A 111 -4.48 -1.00 -8.58
CA PHE A 111 -5.30 -0.76 -7.39
C PHE A 111 -6.23 -1.94 -7.15
N SER A 112 -6.25 -2.41 -5.91
CA SER A 112 -7.11 -3.51 -5.48
C SER A 112 -7.70 -3.22 -4.11
N LEU A 113 -8.97 -3.52 -3.93
CA LEU A 113 -9.67 -3.40 -2.66
C LEU A 113 -10.10 -4.78 -2.18
N LEU A 114 -9.52 -5.24 -1.06
CA LEU A 114 -9.90 -6.48 -0.40
C LEU A 114 -10.92 -6.20 0.69
N TRP A 115 -12.16 -6.59 0.46
CA TRP A 115 -13.23 -6.48 1.43
C TRP A 115 -13.74 -7.85 1.85
N GLY A 116 -14.22 -7.95 3.09
CA GLY A 116 -14.87 -9.16 3.61
C GLY A 116 -15.25 -9.01 5.08
N PRO A 117 -16.25 -9.77 5.57
CA PRO A 117 -16.64 -9.81 6.98
C PRO A 117 -15.48 -10.24 7.91
N PRO A 118 -15.58 -10.02 9.23
CA PRO A 118 -14.66 -10.61 10.19
C PRO A 118 -14.58 -12.15 10.02
N GLY A 119 -13.37 -12.71 10.16
CA GLY A 119 -13.16 -14.17 10.08
C GLY A 119 -13.01 -14.74 8.66
N THR A 120 -13.16 -13.96 7.59
CA THR A 120 -13.00 -14.46 6.20
C THR A 120 -11.55 -14.63 5.73
N GLY A 121 -10.59 -14.48 6.63
CA GLY A 121 -9.17 -14.67 6.30
C GLY A 121 -8.50 -13.53 5.54
N LYS A 122 -9.01 -12.28 5.64
CA LYS A 122 -8.39 -11.10 4.98
C LYS A 122 -6.91 -10.95 5.27
N SER A 123 -6.49 -11.05 6.53
CA SER A 123 -5.08 -10.94 6.92
C SER A 123 -4.23 -12.04 6.29
N ARG A 124 -4.78 -13.24 6.20
CA ARG A 124 -4.15 -14.38 5.54
C ARG A 124 -4.00 -14.15 4.03
N THR A 125 -5.05 -13.63 3.38
CA THR A 125 -4.99 -13.26 1.96
C THR A 125 -3.96 -12.16 1.74
N LEU A 126 -3.93 -11.13 2.60
CA LEU A 126 -2.95 -10.05 2.52
C LEU A 126 -1.51 -10.58 2.66
N ARG A 127 -1.27 -11.50 3.61
CA ARG A 127 0.02 -12.17 3.76
C ARG A 127 0.42 -12.92 2.49
N ALA A 128 -0.50 -13.68 1.89
CA ALA A 128 -0.24 -14.36 0.62
C ALA A 128 0.06 -13.38 -0.51
N VAL A 129 -0.61 -12.23 -0.58
CA VAL A 129 -0.31 -11.17 -1.56
C VAL A 129 1.10 -10.63 -1.38
N VAL A 130 1.52 -10.35 -0.15
CA VAL A 130 2.88 -9.86 0.14
C VAL A 130 3.93 -10.89 -0.24
N LEU A 131 3.76 -12.16 0.16
CA LEU A 131 4.67 -13.25 -0.23
C LEU A 131 4.73 -13.42 -1.74
N GLY A 132 3.58 -13.41 -2.40
CA GLY A 132 3.52 -13.47 -3.87
C GLY A 132 4.24 -12.31 -4.54
N ALA A 133 4.13 -11.09 -4.00
CA ALA A 133 4.83 -9.93 -4.52
C ALA A 133 6.36 -10.06 -4.37
N VAL A 134 6.84 -10.60 -3.24
CA VAL A 134 8.27 -10.90 -3.02
C VAL A 134 8.76 -11.96 -3.99
N MET A 135 8.03 -13.07 -4.11
CA MET A 135 8.39 -14.16 -5.04
C MET A 135 8.42 -13.66 -6.49
N GLN A 136 7.41 -12.88 -6.90
CA GLN A 136 7.34 -12.32 -8.24
C GLN A 136 8.50 -11.37 -8.54
N ALA A 137 8.84 -10.50 -7.57
CA ALA A 137 9.99 -9.61 -7.72
C ALA A 137 11.30 -10.37 -7.86
N ASN A 138 11.47 -11.48 -7.14
CA ASN A 138 12.63 -12.36 -7.26
C ASN A 138 12.69 -13.03 -8.63
N VAL A 139 11.56 -13.52 -9.16
CA VAL A 139 11.48 -14.10 -10.51
C VAL A 139 11.82 -13.06 -11.57
N GLU A 140 11.33 -11.84 -11.42
CA GLU A 140 11.59 -10.71 -12.33
C GLU A 140 13.01 -10.10 -12.14
N GLY A 141 13.76 -10.47 -11.12
CA GLY A 141 15.09 -9.93 -10.81
C GLY A 141 15.08 -8.43 -10.50
N ARG A 142 13.98 -7.90 -9.98
CA ARG A 142 13.80 -6.48 -9.68
C ARG A 142 13.74 -6.20 -8.18
N PRO A 143 14.20 -5.01 -7.74
CA PRO A 143 14.02 -4.60 -6.35
C PRO A 143 12.54 -4.38 -6.04
N LEU A 144 12.10 -4.82 -4.86
CA LEU A 144 10.76 -4.59 -4.33
C LEU A 144 10.84 -3.65 -3.11
N ARG A 145 9.92 -2.69 -3.09
CA ARG A 145 9.67 -1.85 -1.90
C ARG A 145 8.22 -2.03 -1.51
N LEU A 146 7.99 -2.45 -0.28
CA LEU A 146 6.66 -2.63 0.30
C LEU A 146 6.46 -1.63 1.43
N LEU A 147 5.29 -1.01 1.46
CA LEU A 147 4.84 -0.18 2.57
C LEU A 147 3.55 -0.79 3.13
N ILE A 148 3.57 -1.19 4.39
CA ILE A 148 2.41 -1.71 5.11
C ILE A 148 2.01 -0.68 6.16
N THR A 149 0.77 -0.24 6.11
CA THR A 149 0.22 0.73 7.06
C THR A 149 -1.09 0.24 7.66
N ALA A 150 -1.37 0.64 8.90
CA ALA A 150 -2.64 0.38 9.56
C ALA A 150 -2.92 1.48 10.60
N ASN A 151 -4.15 1.52 11.14
CA ASN A 151 -4.54 2.47 12.17
C ASN A 151 -3.88 2.18 13.54
N THR A 152 -3.38 0.97 13.75
CA THR A 152 -2.73 0.55 15.00
C THR A 152 -1.42 -0.17 14.72
N TYR A 153 -0.44 -0.02 15.60
CA TYR A 153 0.83 -0.75 15.52
C TYR A 153 0.60 -2.27 15.59
N THR A 154 -0.28 -2.73 16.46
CA THR A 154 -0.61 -4.16 16.59
C THR A 154 -1.07 -4.78 15.28
N ALA A 155 -1.83 -4.05 14.46
CA ALA A 155 -2.28 -4.55 13.17
C ALA A 155 -1.13 -4.71 12.16
N VAL A 156 -0.15 -3.80 12.20
CA VAL A 156 1.08 -3.92 11.38
C VAL A 156 1.95 -5.06 11.89
N ASP A 157 2.17 -5.11 13.22
CA ASP A 157 3.01 -6.13 13.86
C ASP A 157 2.48 -7.54 13.58
N ASN A 158 1.17 -7.76 13.65
CA ASN A 158 0.57 -9.06 13.33
C ASN A 158 0.88 -9.52 11.90
N VAL A 159 0.85 -8.60 10.93
CA VAL A 159 1.19 -8.93 9.54
C VAL A 159 2.68 -9.21 9.40
N LEU A 160 3.54 -8.42 10.04
CA LEU A 160 5.00 -8.57 9.96
C LEU A 160 5.50 -9.84 10.65
N LEU A 161 4.99 -10.16 11.85
CA LEU A 161 5.36 -11.38 12.58
C LEU A 161 4.94 -12.65 11.82
N ASP A 162 3.75 -12.62 11.21
CA ASP A 162 3.28 -13.73 10.38
C ASP A 162 4.14 -13.90 9.12
N LEU A 163 4.63 -12.78 8.53
CA LEU A 163 5.51 -12.81 7.38
C LEU A 163 6.93 -13.30 7.74
N ASP A 164 7.46 -12.90 8.88
CA ASP A 164 8.78 -13.34 9.37
C ASP A 164 8.81 -14.85 9.61
N ALA A 165 7.70 -15.42 10.04
CA ALA A 165 7.58 -16.86 10.22
C ALA A 165 7.51 -17.65 8.88
N ASP A 166 7.20 -16.98 7.77
CA ASP A 166 7.07 -17.60 6.44
C ASP A 166 8.31 -17.41 5.55
N LEU A 167 9.21 -16.49 5.89
CA LEU A 167 10.45 -16.19 5.15
C LEU A 167 11.63 -16.98 5.68
#